data_1df77011832b88d59ac1e2ab8b592b84
#
_entry.id   1df77011832b88d59ac1e2ab8b592b84
#
_cell.length_a   1.000
_cell.length_b   1.000
_cell.length_c   1.000
_cell.angle_alpha   90.00
_cell.angle_beta   90.00
_cell.angle_gamma   90.00
#
_symmetry.space_group_name_H-M   'P 1'
#
loop_
_entity.id
_entity.type
_entity.pdbx_description
1 polymer ?
#
loop_
_entity_poly.entity_id
_entity_poly.type
_entity_poly.pdbx_seq_one_letter_code
_entity_poly.pdbx_strand_id
1 'polypeptide(L)'
;MRLHKTVTPQNVKTEPKETESRAGFVAIVGRPNAGKSTLLNRLVGQKIAIVTSKPQTTRNRIQGIVTQKRGQIVFIDTPGLHDADSALGRQMMHEVAAAIEGIDVLLLMVDASRVSDQTDSMLIEKAQRFPGKTILVLNKVDAVPKQNLLPLIDRFRKEMDFAAIVPGSALKGTGLDALLDEIFRLLPQSHPYFPEDQVTDQPERFLAAEIIREKAIRALHHELPYAVAVFVDTFEEKPRLLRIEATLNVERDTQKKILIGHKGAMLKKIGTEARKELESLLDRKIFLGLFVKVAPDWRENPQRVRELDWHFQLEGLSAQQGNQDEETPEENVE
;
A
#
# COMPACT_ATOMS: atom_id res chain seq x y z
N MET A 1 -67.57 40.45 19.01
CA MET A 1 -66.66 40.84 17.92
C MET A 1 -65.32 40.21 18.13
N ARG A 2 -65.04 39.00 17.51
CA ARG A 2 -63.84 38.23 17.70
C ARG A 2 -62.96 38.36 16.44
N LEU A 3 -61.78 38.94 16.60
CA LEU A 3 -60.80 39.12 15.51
C LEU A 3 -60.04 37.81 15.30
N HIS A 4 -60.14 37.26 14.11
CA HIS A 4 -59.32 36.15 13.65
C HIS A 4 -57.90 36.67 13.34
N LYS A 5 -56.88 36.10 14.03
CA LYS A 5 -55.47 36.25 13.67
C LYS A 5 -55.13 35.24 12.59
N THR A 6 -54.77 35.77 11.41
CA THR A 6 -54.21 35.03 10.28
C THR A 6 -52.79 34.53 10.65
N VAL A 7 -52.57 33.24 10.62
CA VAL A 7 -51.27 32.62 10.82
C VAL A 7 -50.57 32.57 9.46
N THR A 8 -49.47 33.30 9.32
CA THR A 8 -48.56 33.27 8.17
C THR A 8 -47.80 31.94 8.15
N PRO A 9 -47.68 31.22 7.01
CA PRO A 9 -46.90 29.98 6.95
C PRO A 9 -45.41 30.29 7.15
N GLN A 10 -44.80 29.63 8.13
CA GLN A 10 -43.37 29.65 8.38
C GLN A 10 -42.65 29.03 7.18
N ASN A 11 -41.66 29.76 6.69
CA ASN A 11 -40.68 29.29 5.70
C ASN A 11 -40.01 28.02 6.22
N VAL A 12 -40.33 26.89 5.62
CA VAL A 12 -39.59 25.63 5.76
C VAL A 12 -38.22 25.91 5.13
N LYS A 13 -37.21 26.12 5.97
CA LYS A 13 -35.82 26.05 5.52
C LYS A 13 -35.59 24.64 4.96
N THR A 14 -35.49 24.54 3.63
CA THR A 14 -34.96 23.36 2.97
C THR A 14 -33.56 23.14 3.53
N GLU A 15 -33.39 22.09 4.32
CA GLU A 15 -32.07 21.56 4.68
C GLU A 15 -31.27 21.36 3.39
N PRO A 16 -29.95 21.71 3.39
CA PRO A 16 -29.12 21.47 2.22
C PRO A 16 -29.21 19.97 1.91
N LYS A 17 -29.58 19.64 0.66
CA LYS A 17 -29.52 18.25 0.16
C LYS A 17 -28.21 17.66 0.62
N GLU A 18 -28.26 16.60 1.42
CA GLU A 18 -27.11 15.76 1.70
C GLU A 18 -26.47 15.43 0.36
N THR A 19 -25.26 15.92 0.13
CA THR A 19 -24.48 15.54 -1.03
C THR A 19 -24.27 14.04 -0.90
N GLU A 20 -24.91 13.28 -1.80
CA GLU A 20 -24.87 11.82 -1.80
C GLU A 20 -23.39 11.36 -1.75
N SER A 21 -22.96 10.94 -0.57
CA SER A 21 -21.60 10.47 -0.33
C SER A 21 -21.32 9.24 -1.18
N ARG A 22 -20.14 9.16 -1.78
CA ARG A 22 -19.68 8.02 -2.56
C ARG A 22 -18.52 7.37 -1.85
N ALA A 23 -18.58 6.04 -1.68
CA ALA A 23 -17.44 5.32 -1.12
C ALA A 23 -17.28 3.97 -1.81
N GLY A 24 -16.02 3.49 -1.91
CA GLY A 24 -15.74 2.21 -2.53
C GLY A 24 -14.26 1.86 -2.56
N PHE A 25 -14.00 0.65 -3.03
CA PHE A 25 -12.68 0.04 -3.09
C PHE A 25 -12.09 0.15 -4.49
N VAL A 26 -10.80 0.52 -4.56
CA VAL A 26 -10.08 0.78 -5.81
C VAL A 26 -8.75 0.03 -5.79
N ALA A 27 -8.61 -1.03 -6.59
CA ALA A 27 -7.32 -1.72 -6.69
C ALA A 27 -6.40 -1.04 -7.71
N ILE A 28 -5.12 -0.93 -7.36
CA ILE A 28 -4.06 -0.41 -8.23
C ILE A 28 -3.23 -1.59 -8.72
N VAL A 29 -3.33 -1.91 -10.01
CA VAL A 29 -2.65 -3.04 -10.64
C VAL A 29 -1.74 -2.53 -11.76
N GLY A 30 -0.63 -3.21 -11.99
CA GLY A 30 0.31 -2.85 -13.05
C GLY A 30 1.65 -3.55 -12.87
N ARG A 31 2.56 -3.35 -13.84
CA ARG A 31 3.91 -3.93 -13.81
C ARG A 31 4.70 -3.50 -12.58
N PRO A 32 5.75 -4.26 -12.19
CA PRO A 32 6.74 -3.74 -11.25
C PRO A 32 7.29 -2.39 -11.72
N ASN A 33 7.50 -1.47 -10.78
CA ASN A 33 8.00 -0.11 -11.05
C ASN A 33 7.13 0.79 -11.94
N ALA A 34 5.87 0.44 -12.21
CA ALA A 34 4.92 1.34 -12.89
C ALA A 34 4.60 2.59 -12.04
N GLY A 35 4.87 2.55 -10.73
CA GLY A 35 4.68 3.67 -9.81
C GLY A 35 3.46 3.56 -8.90
N LYS A 36 2.91 2.36 -8.70
CA LYS A 36 1.71 2.09 -7.91
C LYS A 36 1.81 2.64 -6.47
N SER A 37 2.81 2.21 -5.71
CA SER A 37 3.05 2.67 -4.34
C SER A 37 3.39 4.16 -4.26
N THR A 38 4.01 4.72 -5.30
CA THR A 38 4.24 6.18 -5.40
C THR A 38 2.92 6.91 -5.56
N LEU A 39 2.01 6.40 -6.40
CA LEU A 39 0.68 6.95 -6.58
C LEU A 39 -0.11 6.88 -5.27
N LEU A 40 -0.14 5.72 -4.62
CA LEU A 40 -0.83 5.54 -3.35
C LEU A 40 -0.37 6.54 -2.29
N ASN A 41 0.95 6.62 -2.02
CA ASN A 41 1.50 7.58 -1.05
C ASN A 41 1.13 9.03 -1.38
N ARG A 42 1.12 9.37 -2.66
CA ARG A 42 0.79 10.72 -3.11
C ARG A 42 -0.68 11.06 -2.94
N LEU A 43 -1.57 10.11 -3.19
CA LEU A 43 -3.02 10.28 -3.01
C LEU A 43 -3.42 10.37 -1.54
N VAL A 44 -2.80 9.55 -0.69
CA VAL A 44 -3.01 9.54 0.77
C VAL A 44 -2.38 10.77 1.44
N GLY A 45 -1.35 11.36 0.83
CA GLY A 45 -0.64 12.53 1.37
C GLY A 45 0.46 12.19 2.38
N GLN A 46 0.65 10.90 2.70
CA GLN A 46 1.73 10.43 3.57
C GLN A 46 2.29 9.10 3.09
N LYS A 47 3.46 8.71 3.61
CA LYS A 47 4.12 7.47 3.25
C LYS A 47 3.55 6.29 4.04
N ILE A 48 2.78 5.44 3.39
CA ILE A 48 2.24 4.19 3.92
C ILE A 48 2.77 2.96 3.18
N ALA A 49 3.38 3.16 2.00
CA ALA A 49 3.99 2.12 1.19
C ALA A 49 5.44 2.47 0.87
N ILE A 50 6.32 1.47 0.87
CA ILE A 50 7.72 1.68 0.49
C ILE A 50 7.88 1.82 -1.03
N VAL A 51 8.86 2.64 -1.43
CA VAL A 51 9.14 2.92 -2.83
C VAL A 51 10.61 2.71 -3.13
N THR A 52 10.92 1.81 -4.04
CA THR A 52 12.28 1.63 -4.57
C THR A 52 12.29 1.47 -6.09
N SER A 53 13.46 1.60 -6.70
CA SER A 53 13.66 1.32 -8.13
C SER A 53 13.75 -0.18 -8.45
N LYS A 54 13.76 -1.06 -7.43
CA LYS A 54 13.87 -2.51 -7.61
C LYS A 54 12.49 -3.13 -7.82
N PRO A 55 12.35 -4.13 -8.70
CA PRO A 55 11.11 -4.92 -8.79
C PRO A 55 10.78 -5.61 -7.46
N GLN A 56 9.54 -6.07 -7.30
CA GLN A 56 9.06 -6.79 -6.10
C GLN A 56 9.25 -6.01 -4.78
N THR A 57 9.15 -4.67 -4.85
CA THR A 57 9.21 -3.80 -3.67
C THR A 57 8.00 -4.04 -2.77
N THR A 58 6.79 -3.96 -3.30
CA THR A 58 5.54 -4.30 -2.60
C THR A 58 5.35 -5.81 -2.64
N ARG A 59 5.17 -6.45 -1.49
CA ARG A 59 4.96 -7.90 -1.34
C ARG A 59 3.57 -8.24 -0.83
N ASN A 60 3.02 -7.41 0.04
CA ASN A 60 1.68 -7.52 0.60
C ASN A 60 0.78 -6.45 -0.02
N ARG A 61 -0.53 -6.66 -0.03
CA ARG A 61 -1.48 -5.60 -0.35
C ARG A 61 -1.44 -4.52 0.74
N ILE A 62 -1.54 -3.27 0.32
CA ILE A 62 -1.48 -2.10 1.20
C ILE A 62 -2.74 -1.29 0.99
N GLN A 63 -3.52 -1.05 2.04
CA GLN A 63 -4.69 -0.19 1.98
C GLN A 63 -4.32 1.25 2.33
N GLY A 64 -4.78 2.17 1.48
CA GLY A 64 -4.66 3.60 1.71
C GLY A 64 -6.02 4.28 1.58
N ILE A 65 -6.39 5.06 2.58
CA ILE A 65 -7.70 5.67 2.69
C ILE A 65 -7.61 7.15 2.37
N VAL A 66 -8.47 7.62 1.47
CA VAL A 66 -8.58 9.02 1.08
C VAL A 66 -10.01 9.49 1.33
N THR A 67 -10.20 10.34 2.33
CA THR A 67 -11.50 10.92 2.66
C THR A 67 -11.58 12.36 2.18
N GLN A 68 -12.66 12.70 1.47
CA GLN A 68 -12.99 14.03 0.98
C GLN A 68 -14.46 14.36 1.29
N LYS A 69 -14.86 15.62 1.18
CA LYS A 69 -16.26 16.04 1.40
C LYS A 69 -17.28 15.28 0.53
N ARG A 70 -16.85 14.75 -0.61
CA ARG A 70 -17.69 14.00 -1.57
C ARG A 70 -17.70 12.49 -1.33
N GLY A 71 -16.92 11.99 -0.36
CA GLY A 71 -16.89 10.58 0.01
C GLY A 71 -15.52 10.04 0.33
N GLN A 72 -15.38 8.69 0.27
CA GLN A 72 -14.17 7.99 0.69
C GLN A 72 -13.73 6.97 -0.37
N ILE A 73 -12.43 6.96 -0.68
CA ILE A 73 -11.81 5.96 -1.56
C ILE A 73 -10.87 5.10 -0.72
N VAL A 74 -11.05 3.79 -0.77
CA VAL A 74 -10.13 2.82 -0.19
C VAL A 74 -9.28 2.24 -1.31
N PHE A 75 -8.06 2.75 -1.45
CA PHE A 75 -7.10 2.23 -2.42
C PHE A 75 -6.44 0.96 -1.91
N ILE A 76 -6.22 -0.01 -2.80
CA ILE A 76 -5.48 -1.24 -2.52
C ILE A 76 -4.27 -1.27 -3.48
N ASP A 77 -3.07 -0.94 -2.98
CA ASP A 77 -1.81 -1.15 -3.71
C ASP A 77 -1.45 -2.64 -3.72
N THR A 78 -1.09 -3.15 -4.86
CA THR A 78 -0.79 -4.57 -5.05
C THR A 78 0.67 -4.78 -5.42
N PRO A 79 1.22 -5.98 -5.16
CA PRO A 79 2.47 -6.40 -5.79
C PRO A 79 2.41 -6.20 -7.31
N GLY A 80 3.56 -5.95 -7.93
CA GLY A 80 3.63 -5.85 -9.39
C GLY A 80 3.36 -7.22 -10.03
N LEU A 81 2.56 -7.25 -11.09
CA LEU A 81 2.32 -8.47 -11.85
C LEU A 81 3.63 -9.00 -12.48
N HIS A 82 3.98 -10.24 -12.16
CA HIS A 82 5.18 -10.94 -12.63
C HIS A 82 4.94 -12.46 -12.65
N ASP A 83 5.87 -13.23 -13.21
CA ASP A 83 5.80 -14.67 -13.17
C ASP A 83 6.06 -15.22 -11.76
N ALA A 84 5.30 -16.24 -11.35
CA ALA A 84 5.24 -16.74 -9.97
C ALA A 84 6.08 -18.03 -9.80
N ASP A 85 7.39 -17.96 -10.03
CA ASP A 85 8.28 -19.11 -9.99
C ASP A 85 8.61 -19.60 -8.57
N SER A 86 8.48 -18.75 -7.56
CA SER A 86 8.77 -19.05 -6.14
C SER A 86 7.50 -19.09 -5.27
N ALA A 87 7.60 -19.64 -4.06
CA ALA A 87 6.50 -19.56 -3.08
C ALA A 87 6.15 -18.11 -2.75
N LEU A 88 7.15 -17.24 -2.61
CA LEU A 88 6.93 -15.80 -2.44
C LEU A 88 6.21 -15.20 -3.66
N GLY A 89 6.62 -15.55 -4.88
CA GLY A 89 5.96 -15.09 -6.10
C GLY A 89 4.49 -15.52 -6.16
N ARG A 90 4.18 -16.78 -5.82
CA ARG A 90 2.81 -17.28 -5.74
C ARG A 90 1.97 -16.53 -4.70
N GLN A 91 2.52 -16.27 -3.51
CA GLN A 91 1.84 -15.48 -2.48
C GLN A 91 1.55 -14.07 -2.98
N MET A 92 2.51 -13.39 -3.61
CA MET A 92 2.30 -12.06 -4.19
C MET A 92 1.20 -12.06 -5.27
N MET A 93 1.10 -13.11 -6.10
CA MET A 93 0.00 -13.23 -7.08
C MET A 93 -1.34 -13.50 -6.42
N HIS A 94 -1.35 -14.25 -5.32
CA HIS A 94 -2.56 -14.43 -4.49
C HIS A 94 -3.03 -13.09 -3.91
N GLU A 95 -2.11 -12.25 -3.40
CA GLU A 95 -2.43 -10.89 -2.92
C GLU A 95 -3.05 -10.01 -4.02
N VAL A 96 -2.54 -10.11 -5.26
CA VAL A 96 -3.13 -9.40 -6.41
C VAL A 96 -4.55 -9.89 -6.70
N ALA A 97 -4.77 -11.20 -6.69
CA ALA A 97 -6.09 -11.78 -6.95
C ALA A 97 -7.11 -11.37 -5.86
N ALA A 98 -6.71 -11.49 -4.59
CA ALA A 98 -7.53 -11.08 -3.46
C ALA A 98 -7.83 -9.57 -3.44
N ALA A 99 -6.90 -8.74 -3.93
CA ALA A 99 -7.10 -7.29 -4.03
C ALA A 99 -8.12 -6.90 -5.10
N ILE A 100 -8.34 -7.75 -6.11
CA ILE A 100 -9.28 -7.50 -7.21
C ILE A 100 -10.69 -8.00 -6.86
N GLU A 101 -10.80 -8.91 -5.91
CA GLU A 101 -12.09 -9.45 -5.50
C GLU A 101 -12.90 -8.40 -4.73
N GLY A 102 -14.12 -8.12 -5.19
CA GLY A 102 -15.06 -7.21 -4.52
C GLY A 102 -14.76 -5.72 -4.65
N ILE A 103 -13.85 -5.29 -5.56
CA ILE A 103 -13.60 -3.86 -5.81
C ILE A 103 -14.63 -3.21 -6.74
N ASP A 104 -14.77 -1.90 -6.63
CA ASP A 104 -15.66 -1.09 -7.47
C ASP A 104 -14.98 -0.57 -8.74
N VAL A 105 -13.68 -0.26 -8.65
CA VAL A 105 -12.89 0.31 -9.74
C VAL A 105 -11.50 -0.32 -9.78
N LEU A 106 -11.04 -0.67 -10.97
CA LEU A 106 -9.67 -1.11 -11.24
C LEU A 106 -8.85 0.04 -11.84
N LEU A 107 -7.73 0.41 -11.22
CA LEU A 107 -6.72 1.26 -11.82
C LEU A 107 -5.65 0.41 -12.48
N LEU A 108 -5.65 0.34 -13.79
CA LEU A 108 -4.57 -0.29 -14.56
C LEU A 108 -3.46 0.74 -14.79
N MET A 109 -2.32 0.57 -14.15
CA MET A 109 -1.21 1.51 -14.23
C MET A 109 -0.14 1.05 -15.22
N VAL A 110 0.13 1.88 -16.22
CA VAL A 110 1.16 1.68 -17.24
C VAL A 110 2.23 2.78 -17.15
N ASP A 111 3.50 2.41 -17.29
CA ASP A 111 4.63 3.33 -17.39
C ASP A 111 4.71 3.86 -18.82
N ALA A 112 4.28 5.09 -19.05
CA ALA A 112 4.25 5.71 -20.37
C ALA A 112 5.64 5.85 -21.01
N SER A 113 6.71 5.84 -20.22
CA SER A 113 8.10 5.92 -20.71
C SER A 113 8.67 4.57 -21.17
N ARG A 114 7.99 3.45 -20.85
CA ARG A 114 8.46 2.07 -21.10
C ARG A 114 7.31 1.15 -21.52
N VAL A 115 6.56 1.60 -22.52
CA VAL A 115 5.46 0.80 -23.06
C VAL A 115 6.01 -0.44 -23.79
N SER A 116 5.42 -1.59 -23.51
CA SER A 116 5.78 -2.88 -24.11
C SER A 116 4.53 -3.53 -24.68
N ASP A 117 4.49 -3.77 -25.98
CA ASP A 117 3.32 -4.34 -26.65
C ASP A 117 2.89 -5.65 -26.01
N GLN A 118 3.82 -6.59 -25.83
CA GLN A 118 3.49 -7.91 -25.28
C GLN A 118 3.04 -7.87 -23.82
N THR A 119 3.78 -7.14 -22.96
CA THR A 119 3.50 -7.17 -21.51
C THR A 119 2.28 -6.33 -21.15
N ASP A 120 2.09 -5.19 -21.83
CA ASP A 120 0.94 -4.32 -21.55
C ASP A 120 -0.35 -4.96 -22.08
N SER A 121 -0.33 -5.63 -23.25
CA SER A 121 -1.48 -6.41 -23.75
C SER A 121 -1.88 -7.55 -22.81
N MET A 122 -0.92 -8.25 -22.19
CA MET A 122 -1.24 -9.28 -21.16
C MET A 122 -1.93 -8.66 -19.93
N LEU A 123 -1.52 -7.46 -19.52
CA LEU A 123 -2.17 -6.75 -18.41
C LEU A 123 -3.60 -6.34 -18.77
N ILE A 124 -3.80 -5.84 -19.97
CA ILE A 124 -5.13 -5.47 -20.50
C ILE A 124 -6.04 -6.69 -20.59
N GLU A 125 -5.53 -7.83 -21.11
CA GLU A 125 -6.28 -9.09 -21.16
C GLU A 125 -6.76 -9.53 -19.76
N LYS A 126 -5.90 -9.40 -18.74
CA LYS A 126 -6.30 -9.69 -17.36
C LYS A 126 -7.34 -8.68 -16.86
N ALA A 127 -7.22 -7.39 -17.19
CA ALA A 127 -8.17 -6.36 -16.82
C ALA A 127 -9.54 -6.54 -17.49
N GLN A 128 -9.59 -7.05 -18.73
CA GLN A 128 -10.83 -7.36 -19.45
C GLN A 128 -11.68 -8.43 -18.73
N ARG A 129 -11.06 -9.27 -17.93
CA ARG A 129 -11.74 -10.30 -17.11
C ARG A 129 -12.33 -9.72 -15.82
N PHE A 130 -12.03 -8.46 -15.51
CA PHE A 130 -12.57 -7.80 -14.33
C PHE A 130 -14.00 -7.29 -14.62
N PRO A 131 -15.00 -7.68 -13.80
CA PRO A 131 -16.40 -7.30 -14.07
C PRO A 131 -16.74 -5.85 -13.73
N GLY A 132 -15.81 -5.11 -13.14
CA GLY A 132 -15.98 -3.72 -12.74
C GLY A 132 -15.51 -2.73 -13.80
N LYS A 133 -15.32 -1.47 -13.37
CA LYS A 133 -14.92 -0.35 -14.23
C LYS A 133 -13.41 -0.15 -14.15
N THR A 134 -12.73 -0.18 -15.29
CA THR A 134 -11.28 -0.01 -15.37
C THR A 134 -10.90 1.39 -15.86
N ILE A 135 -10.05 2.08 -15.09
CA ILE A 135 -9.37 3.32 -15.51
C ILE A 135 -7.92 2.98 -15.87
N LEU A 136 -7.49 3.38 -17.07
CA LEU A 136 -6.08 3.32 -17.44
C LEU A 136 -5.34 4.56 -16.94
N VAL A 137 -4.32 4.38 -16.13
CA VAL A 137 -3.43 5.45 -15.67
C VAL A 137 -2.12 5.37 -16.45
N LEU A 138 -1.90 6.31 -17.36
CA LEU A 138 -0.62 6.47 -18.08
C LEU A 138 0.33 7.29 -17.21
N ASN A 139 1.10 6.60 -16.36
CA ASN A 139 2.00 7.23 -15.40
C ASN A 139 3.35 7.59 -16.01
N LYS A 140 4.10 8.48 -15.35
CA LYS A 140 5.42 8.99 -15.73
C LYS A 140 5.41 9.81 -17.02
N VAL A 141 4.33 10.53 -17.25
CA VAL A 141 4.24 11.44 -18.43
C VAL A 141 5.29 12.56 -18.40
N ASP A 142 5.85 12.84 -17.22
CA ASP A 142 7.00 13.76 -17.03
C ASP A 142 8.28 13.27 -17.72
N ALA A 143 8.38 11.98 -18.01
CA ALA A 143 9.51 11.35 -18.72
C ALA A 143 9.23 11.11 -20.21
N VAL A 144 8.08 11.57 -20.75
CA VAL A 144 7.65 11.34 -22.13
C VAL A 144 7.45 12.67 -22.86
N PRO A 145 7.95 12.83 -24.09
CA PRO A 145 7.65 13.99 -24.90
C PRO A 145 6.12 14.12 -25.11
N LYS A 146 5.58 15.32 -24.91
CA LYS A 146 4.12 15.57 -24.99
C LYS A 146 3.48 15.10 -26.32
N GLN A 147 4.20 15.23 -27.42
CA GLN A 147 3.76 14.79 -28.75
C GLN A 147 3.50 13.28 -28.85
N ASN A 148 4.10 12.47 -27.97
CA ASN A 148 3.94 11.00 -27.96
C ASN A 148 2.76 10.54 -27.12
N LEU A 149 2.15 11.41 -26.32
CA LEU A 149 1.06 11.02 -25.42
C LEU A 149 -0.25 10.72 -26.17
N LEU A 150 -0.63 11.53 -27.16
CA LEU A 150 -1.86 11.31 -27.96
C LEU A 150 -1.81 9.99 -28.74
N PRO A 151 -0.74 9.67 -29.49
CA PRO A 151 -0.61 8.36 -30.14
C PRO A 151 -0.68 7.19 -29.17
N LEU A 152 -0.12 7.36 -27.95
CA LEU A 152 -0.18 6.33 -26.92
C LEU A 152 -1.60 6.11 -26.39
N ILE A 153 -2.35 7.18 -26.14
CA ILE A 153 -3.76 7.11 -25.74
C ILE A 153 -4.61 6.43 -26.83
N ASP A 154 -4.40 6.81 -28.09
CA ASP A 154 -5.15 6.23 -29.21
C ASP A 154 -4.86 4.74 -29.42
N ARG A 155 -3.63 4.31 -29.11
CA ARG A 155 -3.28 2.91 -29.09
C ARG A 155 -4.10 2.16 -28.05
N PHE A 156 -4.06 2.58 -26.78
CA PHE A 156 -4.78 1.88 -25.70
C PHE A 156 -6.29 1.88 -25.87
N ARG A 157 -6.88 2.93 -26.43
CA ARG A 157 -8.31 2.97 -26.77
C ARG A 157 -8.75 1.87 -27.73
N LYS A 158 -7.85 1.36 -28.58
CA LYS A 158 -8.14 0.27 -29.52
C LYS A 158 -8.05 -1.11 -28.85
N GLU A 159 -7.32 -1.23 -27.74
CA GLU A 159 -7.10 -2.49 -27.05
C GLU A 159 -8.24 -2.84 -26.07
N MET A 160 -8.85 -1.82 -25.43
CA MET A 160 -9.93 -2.01 -24.45
C MET A 160 -10.78 -0.73 -24.32
N ASP A 161 -12.07 -0.90 -24.06
CA ASP A 161 -12.97 0.19 -23.67
C ASP A 161 -12.77 0.52 -22.18
N PHE A 162 -11.86 1.44 -21.88
CA PHE A 162 -11.61 1.93 -20.54
C PHE A 162 -12.67 2.95 -20.13
N ALA A 163 -13.12 2.90 -18.87
CA ALA A 163 -14.03 3.91 -18.31
C ALA A 163 -13.43 5.33 -18.37
N ALA A 164 -12.10 5.43 -18.27
CA ALA A 164 -11.32 6.65 -18.53
C ALA A 164 -9.85 6.29 -18.82
N ILE A 165 -9.14 7.19 -19.53
CA ILE A 165 -7.68 7.14 -19.68
C ILE A 165 -7.13 8.43 -19.10
N VAL A 166 -6.34 8.33 -18.03
CA VAL A 166 -5.81 9.48 -17.28
C VAL A 166 -4.29 9.52 -17.40
N PRO A 167 -3.73 10.43 -18.21
CA PRO A 167 -2.29 10.69 -18.22
C PRO A 167 -1.88 11.46 -16.96
N GLY A 168 -0.79 11.01 -16.29
CA GLY A 168 -0.34 11.65 -15.05
C GLY A 168 1.09 11.32 -14.66
N SER A 169 1.55 11.96 -13.61
CA SER A 169 2.81 11.66 -12.95
C SER A 169 2.60 11.58 -11.44
N ALA A 170 2.64 10.36 -10.91
CA ALA A 170 2.60 10.13 -9.47
C ALA A 170 3.75 10.84 -8.75
N LEU A 171 4.92 10.93 -9.36
CA LEU A 171 6.10 11.61 -8.82
C LEU A 171 5.90 13.12 -8.72
N LYS A 172 5.34 13.75 -9.76
CA LYS A 172 5.15 15.22 -9.84
C LYS A 172 3.79 15.67 -9.30
N GLY A 173 2.84 14.75 -9.10
CA GLY A 173 1.47 15.07 -8.69
C GLY A 173 0.57 15.56 -9.84
N THR A 174 1.01 15.41 -11.09
CA THR A 174 0.24 15.85 -12.26
C THR A 174 -0.88 14.84 -12.56
N GLY A 175 -2.08 15.32 -12.87
CA GLY A 175 -3.23 14.50 -13.28
C GLY A 175 -3.97 13.81 -12.14
N LEU A 176 -3.59 14.03 -10.87
CA LEU A 176 -4.19 13.32 -9.73
C LEU A 176 -5.62 13.79 -9.44
N ASP A 177 -5.90 15.09 -9.56
CA ASP A 177 -7.27 15.60 -9.35
C ASP A 177 -8.22 15.02 -10.39
N ALA A 178 -7.81 15.00 -11.67
CA ALA A 178 -8.58 14.36 -12.73
C ALA A 178 -8.79 12.85 -12.48
N LEU A 179 -7.77 12.16 -11.96
CA LEU A 179 -7.89 10.75 -11.58
C LEU A 179 -8.92 10.57 -10.47
N LEU A 180 -8.84 11.38 -9.41
CA LEU A 180 -9.80 11.33 -8.31
C LEU A 180 -11.23 11.64 -8.78
N ASP A 181 -11.41 12.62 -9.69
CA ASP A 181 -12.71 12.95 -10.25
C ASP A 181 -13.31 11.77 -11.02
N GLU A 182 -12.52 11.10 -11.86
CA GLU A 182 -12.95 9.91 -12.59
C GLU A 182 -13.29 8.73 -11.64
N ILE A 183 -12.51 8.53 -10.60
CA ILE A 183 -12.79 7.50 -9.59
C ILE A 183 -14.12 7.79 -8.90
N PHE A 184 -14.31 8.99 -8.34
CA PHE A 184 -15.56 9.35 -7.65
C PHE A 184 -16.77 9.27 -8.57
N ARG A 185 -16.64 9.57 -9.87
CA ARG A 185 -17.72 9.40 -10.85
C ARG A 185 -18.19 7.94 -10.97
N LEU A 186 -17.26 6.99 -10.79
CA LEU A 186 -17.51 5.56 -10.97
C LEU A 186 -17.93 4.85 -9.68
N LEU A 187 -17.59 5.39 -8.52
CA LEU A 187 -17.92 4.79 -7.22
C LEU A 187 -19.43 4.78 -6.96
N PRO A 188 -19.93 3.76 -6.23
CA PRO A 188 -21.31 3.70 -5.78
C PRO A 188 -21.60 4.77 -4.72
N GLN A 189 -22.88 5.08 -4.55
CA GLN A 189 -23.38 5.80 -3.39
C GLN A 189 -23.26 4.89 -2.17
N SER A 190 -22.50 5.31 -1.17
CA SER A 190 -22.24 4.55 0.05
C SER A 190 -21.75 5.45 1.17
N HIS A 191 -21.89 4.99 2.40
CA HIS A 191 -21.25 5.61 3.56
C HIS A 191 -19.75 5.29 3.60
N PRO A 192 -18.92 6.14 4.22
CA PRO A 192 -17.50 5.84 4.48
C PRO A 192 -17.34 4.52 5.24
N TYR A 193 -16.32 3.76 4.89
CA TYR A 193 -15.98 2.47 5.51
C TYR A 193 -15.08 2.64 6.75
N PHE A 194 -14.32 3.74 6.78
CA PHE A 194 -13.33 4.02 7.82
C PHE A 194 -13.53 5.40 8.42
N PRO A 195 -13.06 5.67 9.65
CA PRO A 195 -13.00 6.99 10.24
C PRO A 195 -12.34 8.03 9.30
N GLU A 196 -12.75 9.29 9.43
CA GLU A 196 -12.33 10.37 8.51
C GLU A 196 -10.82 10.65 8.57
N ASP A 197 -10.22 10.48 9.73
CA ASP A 197 -8.79 10.69 10.03
C ASP A 197 -7.91 9.46 9.75
N GLN A 198 -8.51 8.31 9.47
CA GLN A 198 -7.75 7.10 9.19
C GLN A 198 -7.21 7.11 7.75
N VAL A 199 -5.90 6.88 7.60
CA VAL A 199 -5.19 6.90 6.30
C VAL A 199 -4.74 5.53 5.82
N THR A 200 -4.70 4.53 6.71
CA THR A 200 -4.36 3.12 6.41
C THR A 200 -4.89 2.21 7.52
N ASP A 201 -5.04 0.93 7.21
CA ASP A 201 -5.36 -0.13 8.17
C ASP A 201 -4.10 -0.84 8.72
N GLN A 202 -2.92 -0.47 8.23
CA GLN A 202 -1.67 -1.15 8.58
C GLN A 202 -1.19 -0.76 9.98
N PRO A 203 -0.74 -1.74 10.79
CA PRO A 203 -0.08 -1.48 12.06
C PRO A 203 1.25 -0.73 11.86
N GLU A 204 1.57 0.18 12.77
CA GLU A 204 2.88 0.88 12.80
C GLU A 204 4.06 -0.10 12.81
N ARG A 205 3.90 -1.25 13.47
CA ARG A 205 4.88 -2.35 13.50
C ARG A 205 5.21 -2.87 12.09
N PHE A 206 4.20 -3.07 11.25
CA PHE A 206 4.40 -3.50 9.86
C PHE A 206 5.08 -2.41 9.04
N LEU A 207 4.63 -1.17 9.17
CA LEU A 207 5.24 -0.03 8.49
C LEU A 207 6.71 0.14 8.87
N ALA A 208 7.06 -0.11 10.15
CA ALA A 208 8.45 -0.10 10.60
C ALA A 208 9.29 -1.19 9.90
N ALA A 209 8.78 -2.42 9.80
CA ALA A 209 9.43 -3.50 9.06
C ALA A 209 9.67 -3.12 7.60
N GLU A 210 8.68 -2.55 6.94
CA GLU A 210 8.77 -2.14 5.53
C GLU A 210 9.77 -1.00 5.33
N ILE A 211 9.81 0.01 6.21
CA ILE A 211 10.80 1.09 6.12
C ILE A 211 12.22 0.54 6.29
N ILE A 212 12.45 -0.36 7.26
CA ILE A 212 13.76 -1.02 7.41
C ILE A 212 14.11 -1.80 6.14
N ARG A 213 13.16 -2.54 5.57
CA ARG A 213 13.32 -3.29 4.32
C ARG A 213 13.64 -2.38 3.14
N GLU A 214 12.99 -1.21 3.01
CA GLU A 214 13.30 -0.21 1.99
C GLU A 214 14.76 0.25 2.06
N LYS A 215 15.25 0.56 3.27
CA LYS A 215 16.65 1.00 3.43
C LYS A 215 17.63 -0.12 3.10
N ALA A 216 17.32 -1.35 3.48
CA ALA A 216 18.11 -2.51 3.08
C ALA A 216 18.13 -2.69 1.55
N ILE A 217 16.97 -2.67 0.88
CA ILE A 217 16.86 -2.78 -0.57
C ILE A 217 17.64 -1.67 -1.30
N ARG A 218 17.58 -0.43 -0.81
CA ARG A 218 18.31 0.71 -1.40
C ARG A 218 19.82 0.62 -1.22
N ALA A 219 20.28 0.06 -0.11
CA ALA A 219 21.69 -0.09 0.21
C ALA A 219 22.35 -1.30 -0.46
N LEU A 220 21.57 -2.26 -0.95
CA LEU A 220 22.03 -3.53 -1.51
C LEU A 220 21.95 -3.53 -3.04
N HIS A 221 22.76 -4.40 -3.66
CA HIS A 221 22.87 -4.53 -5.11
C HIS A 221 22.65 -5.98 -5.56
N HIS A 222 22.56 -6.18 -6.86
CA HIS A 222 22.35 -7.47 -7.51
C HIS A 222 21.08 -8.18 -7.00
N GLU A 223 21.16 -9.44 -6.64
CA GLU A 223 20.04 -10.28 -6.16
C GLU A 223 19.71 -10.12 -4.68
N LEU A 224 20.59 -9.51 -3.88
CA LEU A 224 20.39 -9.35 -2.44
C LEU A 224 19.09 -8.63 -2.03
N PRO A 225 18.67 -7.55 -2.74
CA PRO A 225 17.42 -6.86 -2.43
C PRO A 225 16.20 -7.78 -2.36
N TYR A 226 16.19 -8.83 -3.17
CA TYR A 226 15.08 -9.78 -3.24
C TYR A 226 15.11 -10.84 -2.14
N ALA A 227 16.31 -11.11 -1.60
CA ALA A 227 16.54 -12.13 -0.57
C ALA A 227 16.32 -11.62 0.85
N VAL A 228 16.08 -10.31 1.06
CA VAL A 228 15.89 -9.74 2.40
C VAL A 228 14.42 -9.76 2.80
N ALA A 229 14.15 -10.35 3.99
CA ALA A 229 12.89 -10.20 4.71
C ALA A 229 13.17 -9.53 6.06
N VAL A 230 12.23 -8.76 6.58
CA VAL A 230 12.34 -8.05 7.86
C VAL A 230 11.17 -8.41 8.76
N PHE A 231 11.49 -8.82 9.98
CA PHE A 231 10.53 -9.09 11.03
C PHE A 231 10.83 -8.16 12.19
N VAL A 232 9.81 -7.52 12.73
CA VAL A 232 9.92 -6.74 13.96
C VAL A 232 9.67 -7.68 15.13
N ASP A 233 10.69 -7.95 15.90
CA ASP A 233 10.64 -8.87 17.06
C ASP A 233 10.00 -8.15 18.26
N THR A 234 10.47 -6.93 18.54
CA THR A 234 9.98 -6.08 19.65
C THR A 234 9.43 -4.76 19.12
N PHE A 235 8.25 -4.35 19.59
CA PHE A 235 7.65 -3.06 19.34
C PHE A 235 6.97 -2.59 20.63
N GLU A 236 7.70 -1.84 21.47
CA GLU A 236 7.28 -1.49 22.81
C GLU A 236 7.33 0.00 23.07
N GLU A 237 6.24 0.56 23.55
CA GLU A 237 6.21 1.93 24.04
C GLU A 237 6.89 2.00 25.41
N LYS A 238 7.88 2.88 25.51
CA LYS A 238 8.53 3.24 26.77
C LYS A 238 8.25 4.72 27.09
N PRO A 239 8.34 5.18 28.31
CA PRO A 239 7.95 6.54 28.72
C PRO A 239 8.56 7.68 27.88
N ARG A 240 9.69 7.49 27.23
CA ARG A 240 10.42 8.54 26.49
C ARG A 240 10.81 8.14 25.06
N LEU A 241 10.57 6.92 24.64
CA LEU A 241 10.92 6.42 23.31
C LEU A 241 10.11 5.17 22.94
N LEU A 242 10.00 4.91 21.64
CA LEU A 242 9.54 3.64 21.10
C LEU A 242 10.74 2.73 20.88
N ARG A 243 10.73 1.52 21.49
CA ARG A 243 11.75 0.49 21.29
C ARG A 243 11.32 -0.44 20.18
N ILE A 244 12.12 -0.50 19.12
CA ILE A 244 11.94 -1.41 17.99
C ILE A 244 13.18 -2.27 17.87
N GLU A 245 13.00 -3.60 17.87
CA GLU A 245 14.04 -4.55 17.52
C GLU A 245 13.56 -5.36 16.33
N ALA A 246 14.42 -5.54 15.31
CA ALA A 246 14.04 -6.21 14.09
C ALA A 246 15.15 -7.12 13.57
N THR A 247 14.75 -8.27 13.05
CA THR A 247 15.63 -9.26 12.41
C THR A 247 15.48 -9.19 10.88
N LEU A 248 16.61 -8.98 10.21
CA LEU A 248 16.73 -9.06 8.77
C LEU A 248 17.14 -10.50 8.39
N ASN A 249 16.26 -11.23 7.74
CA ASN A 249 16.53 -12.57 7.24
C ASN A 249 17.12 -12.52 5.83
N VAL A 250 18.15 -13.31 5.59
CA VAL A 250 18.77 -13.56 4.28
C VAL A 250 18.95 -15.06 4.07
N GLU A 251 19.19 -15.52 2.84
CA GLU A 251 19.24 -16.95 2.52
C GLU A 251 20.63 -17.61 2.76
N ARG A 252 21.72 -16.81 2.70
CA ARG A 252 23.10 -17.32 2.71
C ARG A 252 24.01 -16.51 3.62
N ASP A 253 25.03 -17.16 4.18
CA ASP A 253 26.06 -16.49 5.00
C ASP A 253 26.83 -15.41 4.26
N THR A 254 27.06 -15.57 2.95
CA THR A 254 27.68 -14.54 2.12
C THR A 254 26.82 -13.27 2.07
N GLN A 255 25.52 -13.43 1.94
CA GLN A 255 24.55 -12.33 1.96
C GLN A 255 24.52 -11.63 3.33
N LYS A 256 24.55 -12.40 4.43
CA LYS A 256 24.66 -11.89 5.81
C LYS A 256 25.91 -11.03 5.98
N LYS A 257 27.08 -11.50 5.51
CA LYS A 257 28.33 -10.72 5.57
C LYS A 257 28.23 -9.39 4.81
N ILE A 258 27.61 -9.38 3.63
CA ILE A 258 27.40 -8.15 2.82
C ILE A 258 26.44 -7.19 3.53
N LEU A 259 25.32 -7.70 4.08
CA LEU A 259 24.31 -6.90 4.77
C LEU A 259 24.84 -6.27 6.07
N ILE A 260 25.72 -6.97 6.80
CA ILE A 260 26.41 -6.42 7.97
C ILE A 260 27.47 -5.40 7.52
N GLY A 261 28.24 -5.74 6.49
CA GLY A 261 29.33 -4.92 5.97
C GLY A 261 30.57 -4.93 6.88
N HIS A 262 31.64 -4.26 6.42
CA HIS A 262 32.90 -4.18 7.19
C HIS A 262 32.65 -3.52 8.55
N LYS A 263 32.98 -4.25 9.63
CA LYS A 263 32.76 -3.81 11.03
C LYS A 263 31.31 -3.32 11.32
N GLY A 264 30.31 -3.84 10.64
CA GLY A 264 28.91 -3.46 10.84
C GLY A 264 28.48 -2.16 10.14
N ALA A 265 29.30 -1.58 9.27
CA ALA A 265 29.06 -0.26 8.67
C ALA A 265 27.78 -0.21 7.82
N MET A 266 27.49 -1.28 7.05
CA MET A 266 26.30 -1.32 6.21
C MET A 266 25.03 -1.40 7.08
N LEU A 267 24.98 -2.30 8.03
CA LEU A 267 23.84 -2.46 8.96
C LEU A 267 23.59 -1.19 9.77
N LYS A 268 24.68 -0.52 10.23
CA LYS A 268 24.60 0.77 10.93
C LYS A 268 24.00 1.87 10.02
N LYS A 269 24.39 1.92 8.75
CA LYS A 269 23.84 2.86 7.77
C LYS A 269 22.35 2.65 7.58
N ILE A 270 21.94 1.39 7.33
CA ILE A 270 20.53 1.00 7.18
C ILE A 270 19.73 1.40 8.41
N GLY A 271 20.19 1.04 9.61
CA GLY A 271 19.51 1.37 10.86
C GLY A 271 19.41 2.87 11.12
N THR A 272 20.46 3.64 10.79
CA THR A 272 20.44 5.10 10.95
C THR A 272 19.42 5.77 10.03
N GLU A 273 19.37 5.35 8.75
CA GLU A 273 18.42 5.90 7.77
C GLU A 273 16.98 5.49 8.11
N ALA A 274 16.77 4.23 8.50
CA ALA A 274 15.45 3.73 8.91
C ALA A 274 14.95 4.46 10.16
N ARG A 275 15.78 4.58 11.20
CA ARG A 275 15.42 5.27 12.44
C ARG A 275 15.01 6.73 12.19
N LYS A 276 15.79 7.49 11.41
CA LYS A 276 15.46 8.89 11.09
C LYS A 276 14.11 9.03 10.41
N GLU A 277 13.79 8.14 9.49
CA GLU A 277 12.52 8.18 8.77
C GLU A 277 11.36 7.76 9.68
N LEU A 278 11.54 6.72 10.49
CA LEU A 278 10.56 6.28 11.48
C LEU A 278 10.28 7.37 12.54
N GLU A 279 11.33 8.04 13.06
CA GLU A 279 11.17 9.16 14.00
C GLU A 279 10.35 10.31 13.38
N SER A 280 10.58 10.60 12.09
CA SER A 280 9.81 11.63 11.36
C SER A 280 8.37 11.22 11.07
N LEU A 281 8.12 9.94 10.80
CA LEU A 281 6.79 9.45 10.43
C LEU A 281 5.89 9.26 11.65
N LEU A 282 6.45 8.73 12.75
CA LEU A 282 5.70 8.43 13.97
C LEU A 282 5.73 9.57 15.00
N ASP A 283 6.45 10.66 14.71
CA ASP A 283 6.65 11.82 15.60
C ASP A 283 7.08 11.43 17.03
N ARG A 284 7.96 10.41 17.11
CA ARG A 284 8.46 9.84 18.38
C ARG A 284 9.95 9.55 18.32
N LYS A 285 10.65 9.62 19.46
CA LYS A 285 12.03 9.13 19.57
C LYS A 285 12.05 7.61 19.49
N ILE A 286 13.01 7.06 18.74
CA ILE A 286 13.08 5.62 18.48
C ILE A 286 14.45 5.07 18.84
N PHE A 287 14.45 3.99 19.64
CA PHE A 287 15.56 3.07 19.71
C PHE A 287 15.34 1.96 18.68
N LEU A 288 16.28 1.81 17.74
CA LEU A 288 16.21 0.79 16.70
C LEU A 288 17.40 -0.18 16.82
N GLY A 289 17.12 -1.43 17.21
CA GLY A 289 18.05 -2.56 17.18
C GLY A 289 17.85 -3.39 15.93
N LEU A 290 18.94 -3.71 15.19
CA LEU A 290 18.88 -4.54 13.99
C LEU A 290 19.78 -5.77 14.14
N PHE A 291 19.23 -6.94 13.83
CA PHE A 291 19.93 -8.22 13.81
C PHE A 291 19.87 -8.83 12.41
N VAL A 292 20.83 -9.70 12.07
CA VAL A 292 20.84 -10.41 10.79
C VAL A 292 20.91 -11.90 11.02
N LYS A 293 19.92 -12.64 10.47
CA LYS A 293 19.82 -14.10 10.57
C LYS A 293 19.86 -14.74 9.18
N VAL A 294 20.49 -15.89 9.07
CA VAL A 294 20.41 -16.73 7.86
C VAL A 294 19.21 -17.67 8.00
N ALA A 295 18.34 -17.59 7.03
CA ALA A 295 17.16 -18.44 6.87
C ALA A 295 17.20 -19.05 5.46
N PRO A 296 17.83 -20.21 5.27
CA PRO A 296 18.02 -20.81 3.95
C PRO A 296 16.69 -21.00 3.22
N ASP A 297 16.68 -20.68 1.94
CA ASP A 297 15.57 -20.90 1.00
C ASP A 297 14.21 -20.40 1.51
N TRP A 298 14.19 -19.35 2.33
CA TRP A 298 12.95 -18.85 2.93
C TRP A 298 11.91 -18.44 1.88
N ARG A 299 12.32 -17.98 0.69
CA ARG A 299 11.42 -17.58 -0.41
C ARG A 299 10.68 -18.77 -1.04
N GLU A 300 11.23 -19.97 -0.91
CA GLU A 300 10.65 -21.22 -1.43
C GLU A 300 9.78 -21.94 -0.38
N ASN A 301 9.86 -21.54 0.90
CA ASN A 301 9.11 -22.15 1.98
C ASN A 301 7.77 -21.42 2.19
N PRO A 302 6.61 -22.03 1.88
CA PRO A 302 5.30 -21.37 2.00
C PRO A 302 4.98 -20.90 3.43
N GLN A 303 5.39 -21.65 4.46
CA GLN A 303 5.14 -21.30 5.85
C GLN A 303 5.90 -20.02 6.23
N ARG A 304 7.19 -19.92 5.88
CA ARG A 304 8.01 -18.73 6.14
C ARG A 304 7.54 -17.52 5.34
N VAL A 305 7.05 -17.74 4.13
CA VAL A 305 6.47 -16.68 3.30
C VAL A 305 5.18 -16.14 3.93
N ARG A 306 4.33 -17.03 4.48
CA ARG A 306 3.11 -16.64 5.19
C ARG A 306 3.40 -15.77 6.43
N GLU A 307 4.52 -16.02 7.13
CA GLU A 307 4.94 -15.21 8.28
C GLU A 307 5.26 -13.74 7.91
N LEU A 308 5.44 -13.42 6.60
CA LEU A 308 5.61 -12.04 6.13
C LEU A 308 4.29 -11.28 6.02
N ASP A 309 3.16 -11.99 6.02
CA ASP A 309 1.84 -11.36 6.00
C ASP A 309 1.53 -10.77 7.39
N TRP A 310 1.31 -9.47 7.44
CA TRP A 310 1.04 -8.79 8.68
C TRP A 310 -0.32 -9.17 9.29
N HIS A 311 -1.30 -9.58 8.50
CA HIS A 311 -2.57 -10.11 9.00
C HIS A 311 -2.33 -11.40 9.80
N PHE A 312 -1.52 -12.31 9.23
CA PHE A 312 -1.12 -13.53 9.94
C PHE A 312 -0.33 -13.24 11.23
N GLN A 313 0.56 -12.21 11.20
CA GLN A 313 1.30 -11.80 12.40
C GLN A 313 0.36 -11.25 13.50
N LEU A 314 -0.68 -10.50 13.13
CA LEU A 314 -1.67 -9.99 14.10
C LEU A 314 -2.50 -11.12 14.73
N GLU A 315 -2.95 -12.10 13.93
CA GLU A 315 -3.65 -13.28 14.46
C GLU A 315 -2.80 -14.02 15.50
N GLY A 316 -1.50 -14.19 15.22
CA GLY A 316 -0.56 -14.83 16.15
C GLY A 316 -0.36 -14.02 17.44
N LEU A 317 -0.30 -12.70 17.38
CA LEU A 317 -0.15 -11.84 18.55
C LEU A 317 -1.42 -11.84 19.42
N SER A 318 -2.60 -11.80 18.82
CA SER A 318 -3.87 -11.87 19.55
C SER A 318 -4.05 -13.20 20.27
N ALA A 319 -3.63 -14.30 19.64
CA ALA A 319 -3.67 -15.63 20.27
C ALA A 319 -2.71 -15.75 21.46
N GLN A 320 -1.55 -15.08 21.42
CA GLN A 320 -0.60 -15.06 22.53
C GLN A 320 -1.08 -14.22 23.71
N GLN A 321 -1.78 -13.11 23.46
CA GLN A 321 -2.35 -12.28 24.52
C GLN A 321 -3.54 -12.97 25.23
N GLY A 322 -4.41 -13.66 24.49
CA GLY A 322 -5.51 -14.42 25.08
C GLY A 322 -5.05 -15.54 26.05
N ASN A 323 -3.93 -16.20 25.74
CA ASN A 323 -3.35 -17.22 26.61
C ASN A 323 -2.69 -16.64 27.89
N GLN A 324 -2.25 -15.39 27.89
CA GLN A 324 -1.65 -14.75 29.08
C GLN A 324 -2.72 -14.25 30.06
N ASP A 325 -3.89 -13.87 29.56
CA ASP A 325 -5.00 -13.44 30.39
C ASP A 325 -5.72 -14.62 31.07
N GLU A 326 -5.61 -15.85 30.53
CA GLU A 326 -6.15 -17.07 31.12
C GLU A 326 -5.23 -17.69 32.21
N GLU A 327 -3.94 -17.32 32.28
CA GLU A 327 -2.97 -17.84 33.26
C GLU A 327 -2.82 -16.99 34.53
N THR A 328 -3.60 -15.94 34.75
CA THR A 328 -3.64 -15.23 36.03
C THR A 328 -4.45 -16.06 37.04
N PRO A 329 -3.82 -16.71 38.05
CA PRO A 329 -4.59 -17.43 39.06
C PRO A 329 -5.39 -16.44 39.90
N GLU A 330 -6.67 -16.71 40.10
CA GLU A 330 -7.48 -16.09 41.15
C GLU A 330 -6.70 -16.30 42.49
N GLU A 331 -6.09 -15.24 43.02
CA GLU A 331 -5.60 -15.26 44.41
C GLU A 331 -6.85 -15.43 45.30
N ASN A 332 -6.94 -16.63 45.86
CA ASN A 332 -7.87 -16.94 46.96
C ASN A 332 -7.64 -15.94 48.11
N VAL A 333 -8.62 -15.07 48.30
CA VAL A 333 -8.76 -14.29 49.53
C VAL A 333 -9.50 -15.19 50.53
N GLU A 334 -8.72 -15.72 51.49
CA GLU A 334 -9.27 -16.19 52.80
C GLU A 334 -9.29 -15.04 53.80
#